data_99e4f7b4445c99b03e35c72d4e6a5014
#
_entry.id   99e4f7b4445c99b03e35c72d4e6a5014
#
_cell.length_a   1.000
_cell.length_b   1.000
_cell.length_c   1.000
_cell.angle_alpha   90.00
_cell.angle_beta   90.00
_cell.angle_gamma   90.00
#
_symmetry.space_group_name_H-M   'P 1'
#
loop_
_entity.id
_entity.type
_entity.pdbx_description
1 polymer ?
#
loop_
_entity_poly.entity_id
_entity_poly.type
_entity_poly.pdbx_seq_one_letter_code
_entity_poly.pdbx_strand_id
1 'polypeptide(L)'
;MPLECIYTEVSDIYHMKRILTILAAIICLCSCEKQEQSHWLYNMWSGEYDITMTNNDTGEHEPHVGVISLEFSDDRSECVVQGGVKDHYSVTRKTYKAYLNETEKIFVLNEGDYDSRILYWGQITADGKCTLNFYRGEELTTVNLIPSKLK
;
A
#
# COMPACT_ATOMS: atom_id res chain seq x y z
N MET A 1 -3.90 29.89 66.00
CA MET A 1 -3.64 29.49 64.60
C MET A 1 -4.93 29.69 63.87
N PRO A 2 -4.98 30.59 62.93
CA PRO A 2 -6.20 30.82 62.14
C PRO A 2 -6.48 29.69 61.19
N LEU A 3 -7.69 29.18 61.25
CA LEU A 3 -8.24 28.15 60.35
C LEU A 3 -8.26 28.54 58.87
N GLU A 4 -8.02 29.78 58.53
CA GLU A 4 -8.02 30.29 57.14
C GLU A 4 -6.81 29.83 56.32
N CYS A 5 -5.66 29.51 56.96
CA CYS A 5 -4.48 29.07 56.22
C CYS A 5 -4.57 27.63 55.71
N ILE A 6 -5.43 26.78 56.30
CA ILE A 6 -5.60 25.37 55.90
C ILE A 6 -6.53 25.28 54.65
N TYR A 7 -7.48 26.19 54.53
CA TYR A 7 -8.45 26.16 53.43
C TYR A 7 -7.83 26.58 52.06
N THR A 8 -6.87 27.46 52.07
CA THR A 8 -6.17 27.91 50.83
C THR A 8 -5.26 26.84 50.31
N GLU A 9 -4.49 26.11 51.13
CA GLU A 9 -3.60 25.03 50.66
C GLU A 9 -4.37 23.84 50.09
N VAL A 10 -5.53 23.48 50.65
CA VAL A 10 -6.36 22.37 50.16
C VAL A 10 -6.99 22.73 48.81
N SER A 11 -7.40 23.99 48.61
CA SER A 11 -7.95 24.48 47.35
C SER A 11 -6.91 24.42 46.23
N ASP A 12 -5.67 24.83 46.48
CA ASP A 12 -4.59 24.83 45.49
C ASP A 12 -4.16 23.42 45.08
N ILE A 13 -4.16 22.47 46.01
CA ILE A 13 -3.88 21.06 45.72
C ILE A 13 -4.99 20.45 44.86
N TYR A 14 -6.25 20.82 45.07
CA TYR A 14 -7.37 20.35 44.22
C TYR A 14 -7.33 20.92 42.81
N HIS A 15 -6.98 22.18 42.66
CA HIS A 15 -6.81 22.81 41.35
C HIS A 15 -5.62 22.23 40.59
N MET A 16 -4.49 21.99 41.25
CA MET A 16 -3.31 21.37 40.65
C MET A 16 -3.58 19.94 40.22
N LYS A 17 -4.29 19.13 41.00
CA LYS A 17 -4.70 17.77 40.59
C LYS A 17 -5.62 17.77 39.40
N ARG A 18 -6.59 18.69 39.30
CA ARG A 18 -7.47 18.83 38.13
C ARG A 18 -6.72 19.22 36.88
N ILE A 19 -5.79 20.17 36.97
CA ILE A 19 -4.95 20.60 35.84
C ILE A 19 -4.07 19.43 35.35
N LEU A 20 -3.48 18.67 36.29
CA LEU A 20 -2.65 17.50 35.95
C LEU A 20 -3.47 16.40 35.23
N THR A 21 -4.71 16.17 35.66
CA THR A 21 -5.60 15.17 35.07
C THR A 21 -6.05 15.61 33.67
N ILE A 22 -6.31 16.88 33.44
CA ILE A 22 -6.67 17.44 32.12
C ILE A 22 -5.45 17.37 31.21
N LEU A 23 -4.26 17.70 31.68
CA LEU A 23 -3.01 17.62 30.89
C LEU A 23 -2.71 16.18 30.50
N ALA A 24 -2.89 15.21 31.40
CA ALA A 24 -2.72 13.79 31.09
C ALA A 24 -3.74 13.29 30.08
N ALA A 25 -5.00 13.74 30.15
CA ALA A 25 -6.03 13.42 29.17
C ALA A 25 -5.72 13.99 27.77
N ILE A 26 -5.21 15.22 27.70
CA ILE A 26 -4.79 15.86 26.44
C ILE A 26 -3.60 15.11 25.83
N ILE A 27 -2.61 14.70 26.63
CA ILE A 27 -1.46 13.93 26.15
C ILE A 27 -1.91 12.56 25.64
N CYS A 28 -2.86 11.89 26.31
CA CYS A 28 -3.42 10.62 25.85
C CYS A 28 -4.24 10.77 24.55
N LEU A 29 -4.93 11.90 24.35
CA LEU A 29 -5.67 12.16 23.11
C LEU A 29 -4.73 12.52 21.94
N CYS A 30 -3.64 13.22 22.21
CA CYS A 30 -2.61 13.52 21.18
C CYS A 30 -1.75 12.30 20.82
N SER A 31 -1.63 11.29 21.69
CA SER A 31 -0.89 10.07 21.38
C SER A 31 -1.70 9.02 20.61
N CYS A 32 -2.99 9.28 20.36
CA CYS A 32 -3.86 8.40 19.55
C CYS A 32 -4.02 8.81 18.08
N GLU A 33 -3.37 9.87 17.61
CA GLU A 33 -3.06 9.93 16.19
C GLU A 33 -1.97 8.89 15.94
N LYS A 34 -2.37 7.67 15.57
CA LYS A 34 -1.53 6.82 14.75
C LYS A 34 -1.13 7.73 13.59
N GLN A 35 0.09 8.26 13.63
CA GLN A 35 0.77 8.61 12.40
C GLN A 35 0.72 7.32 11.59
N GLU A 36 -0.24 7.23 10.66
CA GLU A 36 -0.08 6.35 9.52
C GLU A 36 1.23 6.82 8.89
N GLN A 37 2.32 6.17 9.28
CA GLN A 37 3.56 6.27 8.53
C GLN A 37 3.15 5.84 7.14
N SER A 38 3.00 6.82 6.25
CA SER A 38 2.62 6.56 4.87
C SER A 38 3.70 5.62 4.34
N HIS A 39 3.34 4.34 4.25
CA HIS A 39 4.27 3.34 3.74
C HIS A 39 4.65 3.78 2.34
N TRP A 40 5.95 3.70 1.99
CA TRP A 40 6.44 4.10 0.67
C TRP A 40 5.74 3.36 -0.48
N LEU A 41 5.19 2.17 -0.19
CA LEU A 41 4.40 1.37 -1.11
C LEU A 41 2.92 1.53 -0.76
N TYR A 42 2.16 2.16 -1.64
CA TYR A 42 0.70 2.27 -1.49
C TYR A 42 0.04 0.90 -1.56
N ASN A 43 -1.17 0.79 -1.00
CA ASN A 43 -1.92 -0.48 -1.01
C ASN A 43 -2.38 -0.86 -2.41
N MET A 44 -2.74 0.11 -3.25
CA MET A 44 -3.29 -0.15 -4.57
C MET A 44 -2.56 0.60 -5.66
N TRP A 45 -2.27 -0.14 -6.73
CA TRP A 45 -1.65 0.36 -7.94
C TRP A 45 -2.38 -0.17 -9.16
N SER A 46 -2.44 0.60 -10.23
CA SER A 46 -3.00 0.15 -11.50
C SER A 46 -2.27 0.75 -12.70
N GLY A 47 -2.30 0.03 -13.81
CA GLY A 47 -1.69 0.50 -15.05
C GLY A 47 -2.27 -0.21 -16.26
N GLU A 48 -2.01 0.38 -17.43
CA GLU A 48 -2.36 -0.15 -18.73
C GLU A 48 -1.09 -0.38 -19.53
N TYR A 49 -1.12 -1.35 -20.45
CA TYR A 49 -0.01 -1.68 -21.34
C TYR A 49 -0.53 -2.24 -22.66
N ASP A 50 0.25 -2.07 -23.73
CA ASP A 50 -0.11 -2.57 -25.04
C ASP A 50 0.09 -4.07 -25.12
N ILE A 51 -0.86 -4.78 -25.73
CA ILE A 51 -0.78 -6.20 -26.03
C ILE A 51 -1.24 -6.45 -27.46
N THR A 52 -0.73 -7.52 -28.03
CA THR A 52 -1.23 -8.04 -29.30
C THR A 52 -1.90 -9.38 -29.04
N MET A 53 -3.11 -9.54 -29.53
CA MET A 53 -3.85 -10.80 -29.45
C MET A 53 -4.04 -11.36 -30.86
N THR A 54 -3.99 -12.68 -30.98
CA THR A 54 -4.31 -13.34 -32.24
C THR A 54 -5.79 -13.66 -32.27
N ASN A 55 -6.48 -13.18 -33.30
CA ASN A 55 -7.86 -13.57 -33.56
C ASN A 55 -7.86 -15.04 -34.00
N ASN A 56 -8.50 -15.91 -33.24
CA ASN A 56 -8.48 -17.35 -33.52
C ASN A 56 -9.22 -17.74 -34.80
N ASP A 57 -10.14 -16.91 -35.27
CA ASP A 57 -10.95 -17.19 -36.47
C ASP A 57 -10.22 -16.75 -37.77
N THR A 58 -9.49 -15.64 -37.69
CA THR A 58 -8.82 -15.06 -38.87
C THR A 58 -7.31 -15.30 -38.88
N GLY A 59 -6.69 -15.59 -37.72
CA GLY A 59 -5.25 -15.66 -37.52
C GLY A 59 -4.56 -14.28 -37.53
N GLU A 60 -5.32 -13.20 -37.61
CA GLU A 60 -4.79 -11.84 -37.60
C GLU A 60 -4.38 -11.39 -36.19
N HIS A 61 -3.36 -10.54 -36.13
CA HIS A 61 -2.87 -9.93 -34.92
C HIS A 61 -3.55 -8.58 -34.67
N GLU A 62 -4.32 -8.48 -33.61
CA GLU A 62 -5.05 -7.27 -33.26
C GLU A 62 -4.45 -6.61 -32.01
N PRO A 63 -4.27 -5.26 -32.03
CA PRO A 63 -3.81 -4.52 -30.86
C PRO A 63 -4.92 -4.40 -29.82
N HIS A 64 -4.58 -4.64 -28.55
CA HIS A 64 -5.46 -4.49 -27.42
C HIS A 64 -4.75 -3.78 -26.27
N VAL A 65 -5.50 -3.35 -25.26
CA VAL A 65 -4.96 -2.77 -24.03
C VAL A 65 -5.08 -3.78 -22.90
N GLY A 66 -3.94 -4.20 -22.37
CA GLY A 66 -3.86 -4.96 -21.14
C GLY A 66 -4.03 -4.05 -19.94
N VAL A 67 -4.69 -4.53 -18.90
CA VAL A 67 -4.85 -3.84 -17.62
C VAL A 67 -4.28 -4.70 -16.51
N ILE A 68 -3.60 -4.09 -15.55
CA ILE A 68 -3.08 -4.78 -14.38
C ILE A 68 -3.29 -3.91 -13.14
N SER A 69 -3.67 -4.55 -12.03
CA SER A 69 -3.73 -3.91 -10.73
C SER A 69 -3.05 -4.77 -9.67
N LEU A 70 -2.46 -4.10 -8.70
CA LEU A 70 -1.84 -4.68 -7.52
C LEU A 70 -2.59 -4.17 -6.29
N GLU A 71 -2.96 -5.07 -5.40
CA GLU A 71 -3.57 -4.77 -4.10
C GLU A 71 -2.74 -5.44 -3.01
N PHE A 72 -1.94 -4.64 -2.30
CA PHE A 72 -1.11 -5.11 -1.19
C PHE A 72 -1.93 -5.18 0.09
N SER A 73 -1.71 -6.22 0.89
CA SER A 73 -2.22 -6.31 2.26
C SER A 73 -1.69 -5.15 3.12
N ASP A 74 -2.33 -4.86 4.24
CA ASP A 74 -1.94 -3.76 5.14
C ASP A 74 -0.51 -3.90 5.67
N ASP A 75 -0.07 -5.14 5.93
CA ASP A 75 1.29 -5.48 6.36
C ASP A 75 2.28 -5.65 5.20
N ARG A 76 1.83 -5.53 3.95
CA ARG A 76 2.62 -5.70 2.72
C ARG A 76 3.27 -7.08 2.54
N SER A 77 2.79 -8.09 3.26
CA SER A 77 3.29 -9.47 3.14
C SER A 77 2.70 -10.23 1.95
N GLU A 78 1.57 -9.76 1.44
CA GLU A 78 0.87 -10.36 0.31
C GLU A 78 0.42 -9.28 -0.69
N CYS A 79 0.27 -9.71 -1.94
CA CYS A 79 -0.25 -8.87 -3.01
C CYS A 79 -1.21 -9.67 -3.88
N VAL A 80 -2.40 -9.15 -4.08
CA VAL A 80 -3.33 -9.65 -5.09
C VAL A 80 -3.02 -8.96 -6.40
N VAL A 81 -2.64 -9.74 -7.39
CA VAL A 81 -2.46 -9.28 -8.78
C VAL A 81 -3.71 -9.61 -9.56
N GLN A 82 -4.31 -8.62 -10.16
CA GLN A 82 -5.43 -8.77 -11.06
C GLN A 82 -5.06 -8.24 -12.43
N GLY A 83 -5.26 -9.05 -13.46
CA GLY A 83 -4.94 -8.69 -14.83
C GLY A 83 -6.05 -9.08 -15.79
N GLY A 84 -6.12 -8.38 -16.89
CA GLY A 84 -7.11 -8.64 -17.93
C GLY A 84 -6.83 -7.84 -19.19
N VAL A 85 -7.76 -7.88 -20.11
CA VAL A 85 -7.77 -7.08 -21.33
C VAL A 85 -8.95 -6.11 -21.23
N LYS A 86 -8.67 -4.84 -21.48
CA LYS A 86 -9.70 -3.79 -21.51
C LYS A 86 -10.75 -4.19 -22.53
N ASP A 87 -12.00 -4.04 -22.18
CA ASP A 87 -13.16 -4.45 -23.00
C ASP A 87 -13.38 -5.97 -23.16
N HIS A 88 -12.61 -6.80 -22.44
CA HIS A 88 -12.85 -8.23 -22.34
C HIS A 88 -13.25 -8.61 -20.90
N TYR A 89 -14.22 -9.54 -20.77
CA TYR A 89 -14.71 -9.98 -19.46
C TYR A 89 -13.78 -10.96 -18.73
N SER A 90 -12.67 -11.36 -19.38
CA SER A 90 -11.72 -12.31 -18.79
C SER A 90 -10.76 -11.55 -17.87
N VAL A 91 -10.89 -11.77 -16.57
CA VAL A 91 -10.00 -11.21 -15.54
C VAL A 91 -9.37 -12.36 -14.77
N THR A 92 -8.05 -12.35 -14.69
CA THR A 92 -7.29 -13.25 -13.81
C THR A 92 -7.03 -12.55 -12.49
N ARG A 93 -7.18 -13.28 -11.37
CA ARG A 93 -6.87 -12.78 -10.02
C ARG A 93 -6.11 -13.84 -9.25
N LYS A 94 -4.96 -13.48 -8.70
CA LYS A 94 -4.14 -14.39 -7.90
C LYS A 94 -3.40 -13.65 -6.80
N THR A 95 -3.25 -14.31 -5.64
CA THR A 95 -2.50 -13.79 -4.50
C THR A 95 -1.08 -14.34 -4.53
N TYR A 96 -0.11 -13.48 -4.27
CA TYR A 96 1.32 -13.75 -4.22
C TYR A 96 1.89 -13.31 -2.87
N LYS A 97 2.99 -13.94 -2.46
CA LYS A 97 3.82 -13.43 -1.36
C LYS A 97 4.62 -12.23 -1.86
N ALA A 98 4.69 -11.19 -1.02
CA ALA A 98 5.40 -9.97 -1.32
C ALA A 98 6.64 -9.83 -0.43
N TYR A 99 7.78 -9.53 -1.04
CA TYR A 99 9.05 -9.29 -0.37
C TYR A 99 9.53 -7.89 -0.74
N LEU A 100 9.86 -7.10 0.27
CA LEU A 100 10.16 -5.68 0.12
C LEU A 100 11.62 -5.38 0.46
N ASN A 101 12.27 -4.58 -0.40
CA ASN A 101 13.52 -3.91 -0.08
C ASN A 101 13.22 -2.41 0.13
N GLU A 102 13.17 -2.01 1.39
CA GLU A 102 12.81 -0.64 1.76
C GLU A 102 13.88 0.39 1.37
N THR A 103 15.14 0.00 1.30
CA THR A 103 16.24 0.89 0.93
C THR A 103 16.17 1.26 -0.54
N GLU A 104 15.96 0.27 -1.40
CA GLU A 104 15.92 0.44 -2.86
C GLU A 104 14.51 0.72 -3.39
N LYS A 105 13.50 0.66 -2.50
CA LYS A 105 12.08 0.80 -2.87
C LYS A 105 11.63 -0.21 -3.92
N ILE A 106 12.11 -1.45 -3.78
CA ILE A 106 11.80 -2.57 -4.67
C ILE A 106 10.87 -3.54 -3.96
N PHE A 107 9.93 -4.12 -4.69
CA PHE A 107 9.14 -5.27 -4.26
C PHE A 107 9.27 -6.42 -5.27
N VAL A 108 9.13 -7.63 -4.76
CA VAL A 108 9.16 -8.87 -5.54
C VAL A 108 7.96 -9.70 -5.14
N LEU A 109 7.26 -10.27 -6.12
CA LEU A 109 6.11 -11.15 -5.90
C LEU A 109 6.42 -12.55 -6.42
N ASN A 110 6.15 -13.56 -5.59
CA ASN A 110 6.28 -14.97 -5.97
C ASN A 110 5.15 -15.83 -5.37
N GLU A 111 5.08 -17.09 -5.76
CA GLU A 111 4.03 -18.02 -5.33
C GLU A 111 4.30 -18.70 -3.98
N GLY A 112 5.48 -18.55 -3.42
CA GLY A 112 5.89 -19.28 -2.23
C GLY A 112 6.98 -18.58 -1.43
N ASP A 113 7.98 -19.35 -0.99
CA ASP A 113 9.12 -18.84 -0.25
C ASP A 113 10.00 -17.92 -1.11
N TYR A 114 10.87 -17.14 -0.45
CA TYR A 114 11.74 -16.14 -1.10
C TYR A 114 12.57 -16.71 -2.27
N ASP A 115 12.99 -17.96 -2.19
CA ASP A 115 13.76 -18.65 -3.25
C ASP A 115 12.89 -19.16 -4.41
N SER A 116 11.55 -18.97 -4.34
CA SER A 116 10.66 -19.33 -5.43
C SER A 116 10.86 -18.39 -6.62
N ARG A 117 10.44 -18.87 -7.81
CA ARG A 117 10.52 -18.06 -9.04
C ARG A 117 9.83 -16.71 -8.85
N ILE A 118 10.57 -15.63 -9.12
CA ILE A 118 10.05 -14.28 -9.20
C ILE A 118 9.14 -14.18 -10.42
N LEU A 119 7.89 -13.75 -10.22
CA LEU A 119 6.90 -13.60 -11.28
C LEU A 119 6.66 -12.13 -11.63
N TYR A 120 6.69 -11.27 -10.63
CA TYR A 120 6.54 -9.83 -10.77
C TYR A 120 7.59 -9.15 -9.92
N TRP A 121 8.15 -8.06 -10.40
CA TRP A 121 8.99 -7.19 -9.58
C TRP A 121 8.77 -5.74 -9.98
N GLY A 122 8.80 -4.86 -9.00
CA GLY A 122 8.58 -3.44 -9.23
C GLY A 122 9.46 -2.57 -8.38
N GLN A 123 9.62 -1.33 -8.83
CA GLN A 123 10.38 -0.30 -8.14
C GLN A 123 9.59 1.00 -8.09
N ILE A 124 9.58 1.64 -6.93
CA ILE A 124 9.02 2.97 -6.77
C ILE A 124 10.13 3.99 -7.05
N THR A 125 9.88 4.84 -8.01
CA THR A 125 10.79 5.93 -8.38
C THR A 125 10.66 7.13 -7.44
N ALA A 126 11.64 8.04 -7.46
CA ALA A 126 11.66 9.22 -6.59
C ALA A 126 10.46 10.17 -6.82
N ASP A 127 9.85 10.14 -8.00
CA ASP A 127 8.64 10.90 -8.35
C ASP A 127 7.33 10.16 -7.94
N GLY A 128 7.44 9.05 -7.21
CA GLY A 128 6.29 8.32 -6.66
C GLY A 128 5.54 7.45 -7.68
N LYS A 129 6.13 7.16 -8.83
CA LYS A 129 5.61 6.20 -9.79
C LYS A 129 6.14 4.81 -9.52
N CYS A 130 5.40 3.80 -9.91
CA CYS A 130 5.82 2.42 -9.84
C CYS A 130 6.07 1.86 -11.25
N THR A 131 7.24 1.30 -11.46
CA THR A 131 7.53 0.50 -12.65
C THR A 131 7.40 -0.97 -12.28
N LEU A 132 6.46 -1.68 -12.91
CA LEU A 132 6.24 -3.12 -12.73
C LEU A 132 6.77 -3.88 -13.93
N ASN A 133 7.47 -4.97 -13.67
CA ASN A 133 8.01 -5.88 -14.68
C ASN A 133 7.48 -7.30 -14.46
N PHE A 134 7.15 -7.99 -15.54
CA PHE A 134 6.77 -9.39 -15.54
C PHE A 134 6.94 -10.01 -16.93
N TYR A 135 7.01 -11.33 -16.99
CA TYR A 135 7.10 -12.05 -18.27
C TYR A 135 5.71 -12.49 -18.74
N ARG A 136 5.43 -12.25 -20.02
CA ARG A 136 4.34 -12.85 -20.78
C ARG A 136 4.93 -13.86 -21.74
N GLY A 137 4.86 -15.14 -21.36
CA GLY A 137 5.65 -16.15 -22.08
C GLY A 137 7.15 -15.87 -21.94
N GLU A 138 7.81 -15.57 -23.06
CA GLU A 138 9.24 -15.23 -23.11
C GLU A 138 9.51 -13.70 -23.17
N GLU A 139 8.47 -12.91 -23.37
CA GLU A 139 8.57 -11.45 -23.51
C GLU A 139 8.50 -10.74 -22.17
N LEU A 140 9.51 -9.91 -21.89
CA LEU A 140 9.51 -9.01 -20.73
C LEU A 140 8.57 -7.83 -20.98
N THR A 141 7.57 -7.70 -20.15
CA THR A 141 6.61 -6.59 -20.18
C THR A 141 6.91 -5.64 -19.02
N THR A 142 6.99 -4.35 -19.32
CA THR A 142 7.19 -3.28 -18.32
C THR A 142 5.98 -2.35 -18.34
N VAL A 143 5.40 -2.10 -17.17
CA VAL A 143 4.20 -1.26 -17.01
C VAL A 143 4.46 -0.17 -15.99
N ASN A 144 4.09 1.05 -16.33
CA ASN A 144 4.07 2.15 -15.36
C ASN A 144 2.73 2.13 -14.62
N LEU A 145 2.79 1.93 -13.31
CA LEU A 145 1.63 1.94 -12.45
C LEU A 145 1.49 3.28 -11.74
N ILE A 146 0.26 3.68 -11.56
CA ILE A 146 -0.11 4.84 -10.74
C ILE A 146 -0.83 4.37 -9.47
N PRO A 147 -0.68 5.08 -8.34
CA PRO A 147 -1.43 4.77 -7.13
C PRO A 147 -2.92 4.91 -7.41
N SER A 148 -3.70 3.87 -7.10
CA SER A 148 -5.15 3.93 -7.12
C SER A 148 -5.64 4.33 -5.75
N LYS A 149 -6.39 5.45 -5.65
CA LYS A 149 -7.07 5.78 -4.40
C LYS A 149 -8.32 4.91 -4.30
N LEU A 150 -8.47 4.19 -3.19
CA LEU A 150 -9.76 3.63 -2.82
C LEU A 150 -10.78 4.78 -2.76
N LYS A 151 -11.83 4.68 -3.56
CA LYS A 151 -12.98 5.57 -3.47
C LYS A 151 -13.90 5.10 -2.36
#